data_b42ea07682b864e97350ff24e36f0a32
#
_entry.id   b42ea07682b864e97350ff24e36f0a32
#
_cell.length_a   1.000
_cell.length_b   1.000
_cell.length_c   1.000
_cell.angle_alpha   90.00
_cell.angle_beta   90.00
_cell.angle_gamma   90.00
#
_symmetry.space_group_name_H-M   'P 1'
#
loop_
_entity.id
_entity.type
_entity.pdbx_description
1 polymer ?
#
loop_
_entity_poly.entity_id
_entity_poly.type
_entity_poly.pdbx_seq_one_letter_code
_entity_poly.pdbx_strand_id
1 'polypeptide(L)'
;MYKETKTQKVTRLAIIASLYVVLTVVFSFMSYGDIQVRIAEVLVLLCFFRKDYAIGLIIGCILSNLFSPFGIIDVVIGSIATTLALIGVMHSKRLWIACLWPVLANAILIGLEISYIDNIPFYLPMITVGIGETIAMIVGYFIMNNLRKNKAFMKLIGANQNK
;
A
#
# COMPACT_ATOMS: atom_id res chain seq x y z
N MET A 1 1.18 -28.33 -10.96
CA MET A 1 0.97 -26.87 -10.83
C MET A 1 -0.54 -26.63 -10.71
N TYR A 2 -1.03 -26.23 -9.53
CA TYR A 2 -2.48 -26.00 -9.32
C TYR A 2 -2.89 -24.75 -10.09
N LYS A 3 -3.78 -24.91 -11.07
CA LYS A 3 -4.27 -23.79 -11.89
C LYS A 3 -5.41 -23.10 -11.13
N GLU A 4 -5.16 -21.92 -10.62
CA GLU A 4 -6.15 -21.11 -9.90
C GLU A 4 -7.37 -20.85 -10.81
N THR A 5 -8.59 -21.07 -10.30
CA THR A 5 -9.84 -20.73 -11.03
C THR A 5 -10.08 -19.21 -11.01
N LYS A 6 -10.88 -18.70 -11.97
CA LYS A 6 -11.27 -17.29 -12.01
C LYS A 6 -11.94 -16.85 -10.70
N THR A 7 -12.82 -17.68 -10.14
CA THR A 7 -13.50 -17.41 -8.87
C THR A 7 -12.51 -17.28 -7.71
N GLN A 8 -11.56 -18.21 -7.60
CA GLN A 8 -10.53 -18.15 -6.54
C GLN A 8 -9.69 -16.88 -6.64
N LYS A 9 -9.34 -16.45 -7.86
CA LYS A 9 -8.62 -15.21 -8.07
C LYS A 9 -9.43 -14.00 -7.60
N VAL A 10 -10.71 -13.90 -8.00
CA VAL A 10 -11.60 -12.79 -7.60
C VAL A 10 -11.77 -12.76 -6.08
N THR A 11 -12.04 -13.90 -5.45
CA THR A 11 -12.19 -14.00 -3.99
C THR A 11 -10.94 -13.52 -3.26
N ARG A 12 -9.77 -13.94 -3.71
CA ARG A 12 -8.49 -13.53 -3.12
C ARG A 12 -8.26 -12.03 -3.24
N LEU A 13 -8.54 -11.42 -4.41
CA LEU A 13 -8.41 -9.98 -4.61
C LEU A 13 -9.42 -9.20 -3.77
N ALA A 14 -10.66 -9.69 -3.64
CA ALA A 14 -11.68 -9.10 -2.79
C ALA A 14 -11.27 -9.13 -1.29
N ILE A 15 -10.70 -10.25 -0.81
CA ILE A 15 -10.17 -10.35 0.56
C ILE A 15 -9.08 -9.30 0.80
N ILE A 16 -8.13 -9.15 -0.13
CA ILE A 16 -7.05 -8.16 0.02
C ILE A 16 -7.59 -6.72 -0.02
N ALA A 17 -8.53 -6.42 -0.92
CA ALA A 17 -9.18 -5.12 -0.97
C ALA A 17 -9.91 -4.81 0.34
N SER A 18 -10.70 -5.77 0.86
CA SER A 18 -11.41 -5.62 2.14
C SER A 18 -10.44 -5.45 3.31
N LEU A 19 -9.35 -6.20 3.35
CA LEU A 19 -8.33 -6.07 4.39
C LEU A 19 -7.68 -4.69 4.37
N TYR A 20 -7.36 -4.17 3.16
CA TYR A 20 -6.83 -2.82 3.00
C TYR A 20 -7.79 -1.77 3.56
N VAL A 21 -9.08 -1.85 3.18
CA VAL A 21 -10.11 -0.93 3.67
C VAL A 21 -10.24 -1.00 5.19
N VAL A 22 -10.38 -2.21 5.75
CA VAL A 22 -10.52 -2.41 7.20
C VAL A 22 -9.32 -1.83 7.95
N LEU A 23 -8.10 -2.12 7.52
CA LEU A 23 -6.91 -1.59 8.18
C LEU A 23 -6.85 -0.06 8.09
N THR A 24 -7.21 0.53 6.95
CA THR A 24 -7.21 2.00 6.81
C THR A 24 -8.28 2.64 7.68
N VAL A 25 -9.50 2.11 7.68
CA VAL A 25 -10.64 2.70 8.42
C VAL A 25 -10.53 2.49 9.92
N VAL A 26 -10.15 1.29 10.38
CA VAL A 26 -9.97 1.00 11.82
C VAL A 26 -8.86 1.85 12.42
N PHE A 27 -7.77 2.07 11.67
CA PHE A 27 -6.66 2.94 12.08
C PHE A 27 -6.75 4.34 11.44
N SER A 28 -7.98 4.85 11.18
CA SER A 28 -8.20 6.13 10.52
C SER A 28 -7.50 7.30 11.20
N PHE A 29 -7.45 7.30 12.55
CA PHE A 29 -6.74 8.30 13.34
C PHE A 29 -5.23 8.38 13.06
N MET A 30 -4.62 7.28 12.61
CA MET A 30 -3.22 7.23 12.16
C MET A 30 -3.12 7.45 10.66
N SER A 31 -4.08 6.93 9.88
CA SER A 31 -4.04 6.95 8.42
C SER A 31 -4.31 8.33 7.83
N TYR A 32 -5.05 9.19 8.56
CA TYR A 32 -5.43 10.55 8.14
C TYR A 32 -5.02 11.63 9.17
N GLY A 33 -4.10 11.30 10.09
CA GLY A 33 -3.57 12.25 11.06
C GLY A 33 -2.40 13.07 10.51
N ASP A 34 -1.85 13.97 11.34
CA ASP A 34 -0.72 14.85 10.98
C ASP A 34 0.53 14.08 10.54
N ILE A 35 0.79 12.93 11.16
CA ILE A 35 1.79 11.94 10.71
C ILE A 35 1.01 10.76 10.15
N GLN A 36 0.87 10.70 8.83
CA GLN A 36 0.07 9.69 8.17
C GLN A 36 0.78 8.32 8.15
N VAL A 37 0.55 7.50 9.18
CA VAL A 37 1.02 6.11 9.20
C VAL A 37 -0.07 5.20 8.64
N ARG A 38 0.00 4.86 7.37
CA ARG A 38 -0.96 3.96 6.71
C ARG A 38 -0.52 2.51 6.87
N ILE A 39 -1.00 1.83 7.92
CA ILE A 39 -0.69 0.41 8.18
C ILE A 39 -1.08 -0.48 6.99
N ALA A 40 -2.15 -0.14 6.28
CA ALA A 40 -2.61 -0.86 5.10
C ALA A 40 -1.57 -0.91 3.97
N GLU A 41 -0.66 0.08 3.88
CA GLU A 41 0.41 0.12 2.88
C GLU A 41 1.40 -1.05 3.00
N VAL A 42 1.49 -1.70 4.16
CA VAL A 42 2.26 -2.96 4.32
C VAL A 42 1.80 -4.03 3.32
N LEU A 43 0.52 -4.05 2.96
CA LEU A 43 -0.05 -5.01 1.99
C LEU A 43 0.45 -4.76 0.56
N VAL A 44 0.89 -3.55 0.22
CA VAL A 44 1.45 -3.20 -1.10
C VAL A 44 2.67 -4.07 -1.40
N LEU A 45 3.44 -4.47 -0.38
CA LEU A 45 4.58 -5.35 -0.52
C LEU A 45 4.23 -6.78 -0.98
N LEU A 46 2.95 -7.20 -0.92
CA LEU A 46 2.51 -8.47 -1.52
C LEU A 46 2.73 -8.49 -3.04
N CYS A 47 2.67 -7.31 -3.69
CA CYS A 47 2.91 -7.18 -5.12
C CYS A 47 4.36 -7.47 -5.53
N PHE A 48 5.32 -7.40 -4.58
CA PHE A 48 6.69 -7.85 -4.80
C PHE A 48 6.75 -9.36 -5.08
N PHE A 49 5.89 -10.15 -4.43
CA PHE A 49 5.83 -11.61 -4.59
C PHE A 49 4.89 -12.04 -5.72
N ARG A 50 3.76 -11.31 -5.88
CA ARG A 50 2.75 -11.65 -6.89
C ARG A 50 2.02 -10.40 -7.38
N LYS A 51 2.26 -10.04 -8.65
CA LYS A 51 1.84 -8.77 -9.25
C LYS A 51 0.32 -8.57 -9.34
N ASP A 52 -0.48 -9.63 -9.46
CA ASP A 52 -1.93 -9.52 -9.63
C ASP A 52 -2.67 -9.01 -8.37
N TYR A 53 -2.02 -8.97 -7.20
CA TYR A 53 -2.56 -8.30 -6.01
C TYR A 53 -2.78 -6.79 -6.21
N ALA A 54 -2.08 -6.16 -7.18
CA ALA A 54 -2.20 -4.73 -7.46
C ALA A 54 -3.65 -4.30 -7.70
N ILE A 55 -4.45 -5.11 -8.40
CA ILE A 55 -5.86 -4.80 -8.69
C ILE A 55 -6.66 -4.69 -7.38
N GLY A 56 -6.51 -5.66 -6.47
CA GLY A 56 -7.21 -5.65 -5.17
C GLY A 56 -6.79 -4.48 -4.30
N LEU A 57 -5.49 -4.14 -4.30
CA LEU A 57 -4.95 -3.03 -3.51
C LEU A 57 -5.40 -1.67 -4.04
N ILE A 58 -5.45 -1.47 -5.36
CA ILE A 58 -5.98 -0.24 -5.97
C ILE A 58 -7.46 -0.07 -5.62
N ILE A 59 -8.27 -1.14 -5.74
CA ILE A 59 -9.68 -1.09 -5.35
C ILE A 59 -9.81 -0.80 -3.85
N GLY A 60 -9.01 -1.43 -3.00
CA GLY A 60 -8.99 -1.18 -1.56
C GLY A 60 -8.63 0.27 -1.23
N CYS A 61 -7.62 0.83 -1.91
CA CYS A 61 -7.21 2.23 -1.76
C CYS A 61 -8.34 3.19 -2.16
N ILE A 62 -8.96 3.00 -3.32
CA ILE A 62 -10.10 3.80 -3.78
C ILE A 62 -11.22 3.80 -2.73
N LEU A 63 -11.62 2.60 -2.28
CA LEU A 63 -12.71 2.45 -1.32
C LEU A 63 -12.37 3.05 0.06
N SER A 64 -11.15 2.88 0.54
CA SER A 64 -10.75 3.44 1.84
C SER A 64 -10.68 4.96 1.79
N ASN A 65 -10.19 5.55 0.69
CA ASN A 65 -10.08 7.01 0.56
C ASN A 65 -11.45 7.71 0.44
N LEU A 66 -12.55 6.99 0.18
CA LEU A 66 -13.90 7.54 0.32
C LEU A 66 -14.25 7.95 1.76
N PHE A 67 -13.53 7.39 2.76
CA PHE A 67 -13.68 7.74 4.18
C PHE A 67 -12.68 8.80 4.65
N SER A 68 -11.85 9.31 3.72
CA SER A 68 -10.89 10.37 4.03
C SER A 68 -11.58 11.71 4.27
N PRO A 69 -11.07 12.53 5.20
CA PRO A 69 -11.55 13.91 5.41
C PRO A 69 -11.35 14.81 4.17
N PHE A 70 -10.39 14.48 3.29
CA PHE A 70 -10.12 15.23 2.04
C PHE A 70 -11.06 14.83 0.87
N GLY A 71 -11.90 13.82 1.07
CA GLY A 71 -12.94 13.43 0.13
C GLY A 71 -12.42 12.94 -1.21
N ILE A 72 -13.04 13.44 -2.31
CA ILE A 72 -12.75 12.95 -3.66
C ILE A 72 -11.32 13.24 -4.13
N ILE A 73 -10.68 14.26 -3.59
CA ILE A 73 -9.30 14.62 -3.93
C ILE A 73 -8.36 13.49 -3.50
N ASP A 74 -8.51 13.01 -2.25
CA ASP A 74 -7.71 11.88 -1.74
C ASP A 74 -8.01 10.57 -2.49
N VAL A 75 -9.24 10.37 -2.96
CA VAL A 75 -9.56 9.23 -3.83
C VAL A 75 -8.73 9.27 -5.11
N VAL A 76 -8.61 10.42 -5.75
CA VAL A 76 -7.86 10.55 -7.01
C VAL A 76 -6.35 10.52 -6.75
N ILE A 77 -5.86 11.40 -5.89
CA ILE A 77 -4.41 11.55 -5.65
C ILE A 77 -3.84 10.30 -4.98
N GLY A 78 -4.51 9.78 -3.93
CA GLY A 78 -4.09 8.57 -3.24
C GLY A 78 -4.10 7.33 -4.13
N SER A 79 -5.09 7.21 -5.04
CA SER A 79 -5.11 6.09 -6.01
C SER A 79 -3.97 6.18 -7.03
N ILE A 80 -3.62 7.39 -7.47
CA ILE A 80 -2.45 7.62 -8.35
C ILE A 80 -1.17 7.28 -7.60
N ALA A 81 -1.01 7.76 -6.35
CA ALA A 81 0.16 7.50 -5.53
C ALA A 81 0.37 6.00 -5.31
N THR A 82 -0.68 5.29 -4.87
CA THR A 82 -0.65 3.84 -4.68
C THR A 82 -0.35 3.10 -5.99
N THR A 83 -0.92 3.52 -7.12
CA THR A 83 -0.65 2.89 -8.42
C THR A 83 0.82 3.03 -8.82
N LEU A 84 1.42 4.21 -8.65
CA LEU A 84 2.84 4.44 -8.93
C LEU A 84 3.74 3.64 -7.99
N ALA A 85 3.41 3.60 -6.69
CA ALA A 85 4.10 2.77 -5.72
C ALA A 85 4.07 1.30 -6.12
N LEU A 86 2.90 0.76 -6.49
CA LEU A 86 2.74 -0.63 -6.93
C LEU A 86 3.56 -0.96 -8.17
N ILE A 87 3.61 -0.05 -9.16
CA ILE A 87 4.45 -0.22 -10.36
C ILE A 87 5.92 -0.36 -9.94
N GLY A 88 6.41 0.51 -9.06
CA GLY A 88 7.77 0.45 -8.55
C GLY A 88 8.06 -0.83 -7.77
N VAL A 89 7.15 -1.23 -6.86
CA VAL A 89 7.25 -2.46 -6.07
C VAL A 89 7.33 -3.70 -6.98
N MET A 90 6.47 -3.79 -8.01
CA MET A 90 6.43 -4.91 -8.94
C MET A 90 7.69 -5.07 -9.80
N HIS A 91 8.43 -3.98 -10.04
CA HIS A 91 9.66 -4.00 -10.83
C HIS A 91 10.93 -4.08 -9.96
N SER A 92 10.78 -4.01 -8.64
CA SER A 92 11.91 -4.09 -7.72
C SER A 92 12.53 -5.49 -7.67
N LYS A 93 13.86 -5.56 -7.61
CA LYS A 93 14.62 -6.83 -7.51
C LYS A 93 14.86 -7.24 -6.05
N ARG A 94 14.78 -6.32 -5.11
CA ARG A 94 15.04 -6.56 -3.68
C ARG A 94 13.91 -5.96 -2.85
N LEU A 95 13.51 -6.65 -1.78
CA LEU A 95 12.39 -6.23 -0.94
C LEU A 95 12.60 -4.83 -0.33
N TRP A 96 13.83 -4.51 0.13
CA TRP A 96 14.11 -3.18 0.70
C TRP A 96 13.97 -2.05 -0.34
N ILE A 97 14.31 -2.33 -1.64
CA ILE A 97 14.06 -1.36 -2.73
C ILE A 97 12.57 -1.19 -2.97
N ALA A 98 11.81 -2.29 -2.87
CA ALA A 98 10.35 -2.24 -3.00
C ALA A 98 9.72 -1.32 -1.94
N CYS A 99 10.25 -1.30 -0.71
CA CYS A 99 9.76 -0.43 0.36
C CYS A 99 9.95 1.07 0.08
N LEU A 100 10.90 1.46 -0.77
CA LEU A 100 11.14 2.88 -1.07
C LEU A 100 10.04 3.51 -1.93
N TRP A 101 9.38 2.72 -2.78
CA TRP A 101 8.39 3.25 -3.72
C TRP A 101 7.14 3.82 -3.05
N PRO A 102 6.50 3.13 -2.08
CA PRO A 102 5.39 3.73 -1.33
C PRO A 102 5.81 5.00 -0.60
N VAL A 103 6.99 5.01 0.04
CA VAL A 103 7.51 6.20 0.74
C VAL A 103 7.63 7.39 -0.22
N LEU A 104 8.28 7.19 -1.37
CA LEU A 104 8.49 8.28 -2.33
C LEU A 104 7.19 8.76 -2.97
N ALA A 105 6.34 7.82 -3.41
CA ALA A 105 5.08 8.17 -4.07
C ALA A 105 4.14 8.94 -3.13
N ASN A 106 3.95 8.44 -1.91
CA ASN A 106 3.05 9.08 -0.94
C ASN A 106 3.64 10.39 -0.40
N ALA A 107 4.91 10.44 -0.03
CA ALA A 107 5.53 11.68 0.44
C ALA A 107 5.39 12.82 -0.57
N ILE A 108 5.54 12.53 -1.87
CA ILE A 108 5.45 13.55 -2.91
C ILE A 108 3.98 13.88 -3.20
N LEU A 109 3.14 12.89 -3.54
CA LEU A 109 1.80 13.15 -4.06
C LEU A 109 0.81 13.53 -2.94
N ILE A 110 0.80 12.80 -1.83
CA ILE A 110 -0.04 13.15 -0.68
C ILE A 110 0.51 14.40 0.01
N GLY A 111 1.83 14.59 0.04
CA GLY A 111 2.44 15.83 0.52
C GLY A 111 2.00 17.06 -0.29
N LEU A 112 1.92 16.95 -1.63
CA LEU A 112 1.38 18.00 -2.51
C LEU A 112 -0.11 18.25 -2.26
N GLU A 113 -0.89 17.18 -2.10
CA GLU A 113 -2.32 17.26 -1.81
C GLU A 113 -2.59 18.04 -0.53
N ILE A 114 -1.96 17.66 0.59
CA ILE A 114 -2.12 18.32 1.89
C ILE A 114 -1.65 19.78 1.81
N SER A 115 -0.48 20.01 1.20
CA SER A 115 0.05 21.37 1.01
C SER A 115 -0.93 22.28 0.27
N TYR A 116 -1.61 21.76 -0.75
CA TYR A 116 -2.60 22.48 -1.53
C TYR A 116 -3.89 22.75 -0.74
N ILE A 117 -4.37 21.74 0.02
CA ILE A 117 -5.64 21.86 0.78
C ILE A 117 -5.47 22.78 1.99
N ASP A 118 -4.39 22.61 2.75
CA ASP A 118 -4.16 23.33 4.01
C ASP A 118 -3.41 24.66 3.82
N ASN A 119 -3.01 24.99 2.58
CA ASN A 119 -2.21 26.18 2.26
C ASN A 119 -0.91 26.30 3.08
N ILE A 120 -0.24 25.19 3.32
CA ILE A 120 1.04 25.11 4.05
C ILE A 120 2.21 24.81 3.11
N PRO A 121 3.46 25.17 3.47
CA PRO A 121 4.62 24.86 2.65
C PRO A 121 4.78 23.37 2.39
N PHE A 122 5.00 22.98 1.14
CA PHE A 122 5.05 21.59 0.67
C PHE A 122 6.01 20.68 1.46
N TYR A 123 7.15 21.21 1.89
CA TYR A 123 8.14 20.40 2.59
C TYR A 123 7.63 19.85 3.94
N LEU A 124 6.68 20.52 4.59
CA LEU A 124 6.11 20.07 5.88
C LEU A 124 5.32 18.74 5.70
N PRO A 125 4.24 18.68 4.91
CA PRO A 125 3.50 17.45 4.74
C PRO A 125 4.33 16.37 4.02
N MET A 126 5.24 16.74 3.11
CA MET A 126 6.15 15.79 2.49
C MET A 126 7.00 15.03 3.53
N ILE A 127 7.53 15.74 4.53
CA ILE A 127 8.33 15.12 5.60
C ILE A 127 7.45 14.28 6.52
N THR A 128 6.31 14.79 6.98
CA THR A 128 5.43 14.07 7.92
C THR A 128 4.85 12.80 7.31
N VAL A 129 4.35 12.86 6.07
CA VAL A 129 3.88 11.68 5.32
C VAL A 129 5.05 10.72 5.06
N GLY A 130 6.21 11.24 4.63
CA GLY A 130 7.39 10.42 4.39
C GLY A 130 7.88 9.66 5.63
N ILE A 131 7.83 10.29 6.82
CA ILE A 131 8.14 9.63 8.10
C ILE A 131 7.10 8.52 8.39
N GLY A 132 5.81 8.82 8.27
CA GLY A 132 4.74 7.86 8.52
C GLY A 132 4.84 6.64 7.61
N GLU A 133 5.03 6.85 6.32
CA GLU A 133 5.22 5.77 5.34
C GLU A 133 6.51 4.97 5.59
N THR A 134 7.59 5.64 5.99
CA THR A 134 8.84 4.97 6.34
C THR A 134 8.65 4.01 7.51
N ILE A 135 7.91 4.42 8.55
CA ILE A 135 7.58 3.56 9.69
C ILE A 135 6.77 2.35 9.22
N ALA A 136 5.71 2.57 8.42
CA ALA A 136 4.89 1.49 7.89
C ALA A 136 5.72 0.52 7.03
N MET A 137 6.61 1.03 6.18
CA MET A 137 7.46 0.21 5.32
C MET A 137 8.55 -0.55 6.08
N ILE A 138 9.11 0.00 7.14
CA ILE A 138 10.04 -0.73 8.02
C ILE A 138 9.33 -1.92 8.66
N VAL A 139 8.17 -1.70 9.26
CA VAL A 139 7.34 -2.78 9.83
C VAL A 139 6.97 -3.81 8.75
N GLY A 140 6.51 -3.33 7.59
CA GLY A 140 6.18 -4.17 6.44
C GLY A 140 7.36 -5.01 5.95
N TYR A 141 8.55 -4.43 5.88
CA TYR A 141 9.77 -5.15 5.50
C TYR A 141 10.06 -6.32 6.45
N PHE A 142 10.03 -6.10 7.76
CA PHE A 142 10.30 -7.16 8.73
C PHE A 142 9.23 -8.26 8.67
N ILE A 143 7.96 -7.90 8.57
CA ILE A 143 6.85 -8.85 8.42
C ILE A 143 7.04 -9.70 7.16
N MET A 144 7.20 -9.06 6.00
CA MET A 144 7.32 -9.76 4.71
C MET A 144 8.62 -10.55 4.59
N ASN A 145 9.73 -10.05 5.16
CA ASN A 145 11.00 -10.76 5.19
C ASN A 145 10.95 -12.04 6.03
N ASN A 146 10.15 -12.08 7.09
CA ASN A 146 9.91 -13.28 7.87
C ASN A 146 8.90 -14.21 7.18
N LEU A 147 7.79 -13.66 6.67
CA LEU A 147 6.74 -14.44 6.01
C LEU A 147 7.23 -15.15 4.74
N ARG A 148 8.13 -14.54 3.96
CA ARG A 148 8.70 -15.19 2.77
C ARG A 148 9.48 -16.47 3.06
N LYS A 149 9.96 -16.65 4.29
CA LYS A 149 10.65 -17.88 4.71
C LYS A 149 9.66 -19.03 4.98
N ASN A 150 8.39 -18.71 5.19
CA ASN A 150 7.35 -19.68 5.47
C ASN A 150 6.75 -20.21 4.16
N LYS A 151 7.02 -21.48 3.84
CA LYS A 151 6.52 -22.15 2.62
C LYS A 151 5.00 -22.21 2.55
N ALA A 152 4.31 -22.35 3.70
CA ALA A 152 2.86 -22.36 3.75
C ALA A 152 2.28 -20.99 3.36
N PHE A 153 2.85 -19.90 3.87
CA PHE A 153 2.47 -18.54 3.50
C PHE A 153 2.70 -18.29 2.00
N MET A 154 3.88 -18.62 1.47
CA MET A 154 4.19 -18.44 0.04
C MET A 154 3.25 -19.23 -0.86
N LYS A 155 2.86 -20.45 -0.44
CA LYS A 155 1.84 -21.24 -1.14
C LYS A 155 0.45 -20.59 -1.05
N LEU A 156 0.07 -20.06 0.12
CA LEU A 156 -1.21 -19.40 0.36
C LEU A 156 -1.40 -18.17 -0.56
N ILE A 157 -0.38 -17.31 -0.65
CA ILE A 157 -0.42 -16.14 -1.53
C ILE A 157 -0.21 -16.49 -3.00
N GLY A 158 0.08 -17.75 -3.32
CA GLY A 158 0.33 -18.22 -4.69
C GLY A 158 1.56 -17.58 -5.34
N ALA A 159 2.56 -17.22 -4.53
CA ALA A 159 3.80 -16.65 -5.02
C ALA A 159 4.74 -17.71 -5.60
N ASN A 160 5.48 -17.34 -6.64
CA ASN A 160 6.57 -18.19 -7.14
C ASN A 160 7.68 -18.24 -6.08
N GLN A 161 8.11 -19.45 -5.71
CA GLN A 161 9.13 -19.68 -4.67
C GLN A 161 10.55 -19.18 -5.03
N ASN A 162 10.72 -18.54 -6.19
CA ASN A 162 12.01 -18.13 -6.76
C ASN A 162 12.31 -16.62 -6.63
N LYS A 163 11.63 -15.91 -5.72
CA LYS A 163 11.95 -14.51 -5.41
C LYS A 163 12.37 -14.31 -3.96
#